data_b52ab10f3f6e795e672b67657f690fe0
#
_entry.id   b52ab10f3f6e795e672b67657f690fe0
#
_cell.length_a   1.000
_cell.length_b   1.000
_cell.length_c   1.000
_cell.angle_alpha   90.00
_cell.angle_beta   90.00
_cell.angle_gamma   90.00
#
_symmetry.space_group_name_H-M   'P 1'
#
loop_
_entity.id
_entity.type
_entity.pdbx_description
1 polymer ?
#
loop_
_entity_poly.entity_id
_entity_poly.type
_entity_poly.pdbx_seq_one_letter_code
_entity_poly.pdbx_strand_id
1 'polypeptide(L)'
;DGTAFHRNMKGFMIQGGDPTGTGKGGESIWGGKFNDEFHADNKHDVRGQVSMANTGINTNGSQFFITYERQPHLNNVYTVFGRVLDGWDTLDQMERLPVEGEAATKKRNKFRPIKPPLIKGVTIHANPLADSNIIYP
;
A
#
# COMPACT_ATOMS: atom_id res chain seq x y z
N ASP A 1 9.96 9.06 -2.33
CA ASP A 1 10.38 8.92 -3.73
C ASP A 1 11.41 7.81 -3.87
N GLY A 2 11.41 7.12 -5.03
CA GLY A 2 12.38 6.06 -5.31
C GLY A 2 12.07 4.70 -4.69
N THR A 3 10.99 4.57 -3.94
CA THR A 3 10.60 3.27 -3.35
C THR A 3 9.87 2.41 -4.36
N ALA A 4 10.09 1.09 -4.26
CA ALA A 4 9.53 0.13 -5.19
C ALA A 4 8.24 -0.49 -4.69
N PHE A 5 7.37 -0.87 -5.63
CA PHE A 5 6.29 -1.80 -5.34
C PHE A 5 6.89 -3.21 -5.36
N HIS A 6 7.10 -3.78 -4.20
CA HIS A 6 7.86 -5.02 -4.02
C HIS A 6 7.00 -6.29 -4.04
N ARG A 7 5.68 -6.17 -4.06
CA ARG A 7 4.75 -7.30 -4.07
C ARG A 7 3.56 -7.00 -4.95
N ASN A 8 3.28 -7.89 -5.90
CA ASN A 8 2.18 -7.73 -6.86
C ASN A 8 1.45 -9.06 -7.03
N MET A 9 0.26 -9.14 -6.50
CA MET A 9 -0.59 -10.33 -6.58
C MET A 9 -1.81 -10.03 -7.44
N LYS A 10 -1.79 -10.49 -8.69
CA LYS A 10 -2.90 -10.32 -9.64
C LYS A 10 -4.23 -10.76 -9.04
N GLY A 11 -5.26 -9.93 -9.21
CA GLY A 11 -6.58 -10.17 -8.64
C GLY A 11 -6.70 -9.85 -7.15
N PHE A 12 -5.60 -9.47 -6.50
CA PHE A 12 -5.59 -9.16 -5.07
C PHE A 12 -5.13 -7.72 -4.81
N MET A 13 -3.83 -7.45 -4.86
CA MET A 13 -3.31 -6.13 -4.51
C MET A 13 -1.87 -5.93 -5.01
N ILE A 14 -1.41 -4.67 -5.00
CA ILE A 14 -0.01 -4.32 -5.15
C ILE A 14 0.45 -3.55 -3.90
N GLN A 15 1.62 -3.86 -3.40
CA GLN A 15 2.14 -3.33 -2.14
C GLN A 15 3.49 -2.65 -2.34
N GLY A 16 3.65 -1.52 -1.69
CA GLY A 16 4.88 -0.73 -1.70
C GLY A 16 5.04 0.10 -0.43
N GLY A 17 5.89 1.12 -0.49
CA GLY A 17 6.11 2.03 0.63
C GLY A 17 7.18 1.58 1.61
N ASP A 18 7.95 0.54 1.28
CA ASP A 18 9.10 0.12 2.07
C ASP A 18 10.39 0.72 1.48
N PRO A 19 11.06 1.64 2.19
CA PRO A 19 12.30 2.23 1.68
C PRO A 19 13.41 1.22 1.44
N THR A 20 13.40 0.09 2.15
CA THR A 20 14.40 -0.98 1.97
C THR A 20 14.06 -1.91 0.81
N GLY A 21 12.82 -1.91 0.34
CA GLY A 21 12.36 -2.79 -0.74
C GLY A 21 12.31 -4.28 -0.39
N THR A 22 12.49 -4.64 0.88
CA THR A 22 12.55 -6.04 1.34
C THR A 22 11.22 -6.61 1.78
N GLY A 23 10.24 -5.74 2.03
CA GLY A 23 8.96 -6.10 2.65
C GLY A 23 8.97 -6.07 4.17
N LYS A 24 10.11 -5.74 4.79
CA LYS A 24 10.28 -5.71 6.26
C LYS A 24 10.54 -4.32 6.83
N GLY A 25 10.80 -3.33 5.98
CA GLY A 25 11.14 -1.99 6.41
C GLY A 25 9.96 -1.03 6.44
N GLY A 26 10.27 0.19 6.82
CA GLY A 26 9.32 1.29 6.85
C GLY A 26 8.82 1.64 8.24
N GLU A 27 8.80 2.94 8.50
CA GLU A 27 8.33 3.51 9.76
C GLU A 27 7.38 4.67 9.49
N SER A 28 6.55 5.00 10.47
CA SER A 28 5.69 6.18 10.41
C SER A 28 6.51 7.47 10.50
N ILE A 29 5.87 8.60 10.18
CA ILE A 29 6.48 9.93 10.33
C ILE A 29 6.84 10.28 11.78
N TRP A 30 6.23 9.60 12.75
CA TRP A 30 6.52 9.78 14.17
C TRP A 30 7.62 8.84 14.67
N GLY A 31 8.16 7.99 13.80
CA GLY A 31 9.04 6.87 14.18
C GLY A 31 8.25 5.69 14.75
N GLY A 32 8.60 4.47 14.33
CA GLY A 32 7.90 3.26 14.78
C GLY A 32 6.53 3.07 14.16
N LYS A 33 5.64 2.43 14.90
CA LYS A 33 4.32 1.99 14.46
C LYS A 33 3.22 2.93 14.96
N PHE A 34 2.07 2.92 14.29
CA PHE A 34 0.88 3.64 14.74
C PHE A 34 -0.37 2.76 14.68
N ASN A 35 -1.40 3.19 15.41
CA ASN A 35 -2.60 2.42 15.65
C ASN A 35 -3.50 2.33 14.42
N ASP A 36 -4.27 1.27 14.34
CA ASP A 36 -5.33 1.11 13.36
C ASP A 36 -6.46 2.11 13.59
N GLU A 37 -7.09 2.53 12.49
CA GLU A 37 -8.29 3.36 12.49
C GLU A 37 -9.32 2.77 11.53
N PHE A 38 -10.26 2.01 12.06
CA PHE A 38 -11.33 1.41 11.26
C PHE A 38 -12.57 2.28 11.27
N HIS A 39 -13.20 2.43 10.11
CA HIS A 39 -14.46 3.15 9.96
C HIS A 39 -15.40 2.37 9.06
N ALA A 40 -16.70 2.41 9.38
CA ALA A 40 -17.72 1.65 8.64
C ALA A 40 -17.80 2.03 7.15
N ASP A 41 -17.45 3.27 6.81
CA ASP A 41 -17.48 3.76 5.43
C ASP A 41 -16.18 3.47 4.65
N ASN A 42 -15.14 3.03 5.33
CA ASN A 42 -13.82 2.76 4.75
C ASN A 42 -13.58 1.25 4.68
N LYS A 43 -13.98 0.65 3.57
CA LYS A 43 -13.93 -0.79 3.35
C LYS A 43 -13.19 -1.13 2.07
N HIS A 44 -12.71 -2.38 1.99
CA HIS A 44 -12.09 -2.94 0.78
C HIS A 44 -13.17 -3.49 -0.15
N ASP A 45 -14.06 -2.65 -0.63
CA ASP A 45 -15.25 -3.07 -1.37
C ASP A 45 -15.17 -2.85 -2.89
N VAL A 46 -14.12 -2.20 -3.38
CA VAL A 46 -13.89 -1.96 -4.82
C VAL A 46 -12.41 -2.01 -5.15
N ARG A 47 -12.10 -2.11 -6.45
CA ARG A 47 -10.76 -1.92 -7.00
C ARG A 47 -10.25 -0.51 -6.69
N GLY A 48 -8.98 -0.39 -6.28
CA GLY A 48 -8.33 0.90 -6.08
C GLY A 48 -8.43 1.46 -4.67
N GLN A 49 -8.85 0.68 -3.68
CA GLN A 49 -8.78 1.11 -2.28
C GLN A 49 -7.33 1.09 -1.80
N VAL A 50 -6.92 2.12 -1.09
CA VAL A 50 -5.56 2.26 -0.55
C VAL A 50 -5.60 2.02 0.94
N SER A 51 -4.79 1.08 1.41
CA SER A 51 -4.84 0.59 2.79
C SER A 51 -3.43 0.40 3.34
N MET A 52 -3.28 0.54 4.66
CA MET A 52 -2.01 0.28 5.31
C MET A 52 -1.74 -1.22 5.40
N ALA A 53 -0.54 -1.66 5.03
CA ALA A 53 -0.07 -2.99 5.37
C ALA A 53 0.33 -3.03 6.86
N ASN A 54 0.22 -4.21 7.47
CA ASN A 54 0.60 -4.39 8.87
C ASN A 54 1.08 -5.83 9.13
N THR A 55 1.60 -6.06 10.31
CA THR A 55 2.02 -7.38 10.80
C THR A 55 1.23 -7.82 12.03
N GLY A 56 0.07 -7.24 12.24
CA GLY A 56 -0.82 -7.48 13.36
C GLY A 56 -1.52 -6.22 13.81
N ILE A 57 -2.21 -6.29 14.93
CA ILE A 57 -2.97 -5.17 15.49
C ILE A 57 -2.03 -4.00 15.81
N ASN A 58 -2.41 -2.80 15.36
CA ASN A 58 -1.70 -1.55 15.67
C ASN A 58 -0.22 -1.56 15.28
N THR A 59 0.10 -2.12 14.09
CA THR A 59 1.47 -2.20 13.59
C THR A 59 1.67 -1.51 12.25
N ASN A 60 0.98 -0.41 12.00
CA ASN A 60 1.11 0.37 10.77
C ASN A 60 2.45 1.11 10.75
N GLY A 61 3.16 1.01 9.64
CA GLY A 61 4.44 1.72 9.42
C GLY A 61 4.34 2.66 8.24
N SER A 62 5.02 2.35 7.14
CA SER A 62 4.93 3.11 5.89
C SER A 62 4.46 2.28 4.71
N GLN A 63 4.43 0.96 4.82
CA GLN A 63 3.96 0.11 3.73
C GLN A 63 2.45 0.23 3.56
N PHE A 64 2.03 0.26 2.30
CA PHE A 64 0.63 0.33 1.92
C PHE A 64 0.36 -0.57 0.72
N PHE A 65 -0.91 -0.85 0.45
CA PHE A 65 -1.29 -1.59 -0.74
C PHE A 65 -2.50 -0.96 -1.42
N ILE A 66 -2.63 -1.24 -2.69
CA ILE A 66 -3.78 -0.82 -3.52
C ILE A 66 -4.47 -2.09 -3.98
N THR A 67 -5.77 -2.21 -3.73
CA THR A 67 -6.53 -3.40 -4.11
C THR A 67 -6.80 -3.44 -5.60
N TYR A 68 -6.75 -4.63 -6.18
CA TYR A 68 -7.18 -4.88 -7.56
C TYR A 68 -8.64 -5.29 -7.65
N GLU A 69 -9.20 -5.81 -6.58
CA GLU A 69 -10.60 -6.27 -6.51
C GLU A 69 -11.16 -6.05 -5.11
N ARG A 70 -12.46 -6.31 -4.95
CA ARG A 70 -13.13 -6.32 -3.67
C ARG A 70 -12.51 -7.39 -2.75
N GLN A 71 -12.15 -6.99 -1.54
CA GLN A 71 -11.48 -7.86 -0.55
C GLN A 71 -12.15 -7.72 0.83
N PRO A 72 -13.38 -8.21 1.03
CA PRO A 72 -14.11 -7.97 2.27
C PRO A 72 -13.46 -8.60 3.51
N HIS A 73 -12.65 -9.65 3.32
CA HIS A 73 -11.92 -10.31 4.42
C HIS A 73 -10.82 -9.42 5.04
N LEU A 74 -10.45 -8.34 4.38
CA LEU A 74 -9.45 -7.38 4.89
C LEU A 74 -10.08 -6.29 5.78
N ASN A 75 -11.41 -6.19 5.80
CA ASN A 75 -12.11 -5.18 6.60
C ASN A 75 -11.86 -5.42 8.10
N ASN A 76 -11.61 -4.33 8.84
CA ASN A 76 -11.29 -4.36 10.26
C ASN A 76 -10.00 -5.14 10.62
N VAL A 77 -9.15 -5.41 9.64
CA VAL A 77 -7.80 -5.96 9.81
C VAL A 77 -6.76 -4.97 9.31
N TYR A 78 -7.04 -4.33 8.19
CA TYR A 78 -6.19 -3.33 7.56
C TYR A 78 -6.91 -2.00 7.47
N THR A 79 -6.20 -0.91 7.76
CA THR A 79 -6.76 0.45 7.80
C THR A 79 -6.81 1.05 6.40
N VAL A 80 -8.01 1.25 5.86
CA VAL A 80 -8.24 1.97 4.60
C VAL A 80 -8.10 3.46 4.86
N PHE A 81 -7.25 4.14 4.09
CA PHE A 81 -7.04 5.59 4.26
C PHE A 81 -7.20 6.39 2.98
N GLY A 82 -7.42 5.74 1.85
CA GLY A 82 -7.53 6.43 0.58
C GLY A 82 -8.11 5.56 -0.52
N ARG A 83 -8.24 6.16 -1.70
CA ARG A 83 -8.67 5.45 -2.90
C ARG A 83 -8.05 6.09 -4.14
N VAL A 84 -7.86 5.29 -5.17
CA VAL A 84 -7.42 5.76 -6.48
C VAL A 84 -8.56 6.54 -7.13
N LEU A 85 -8.26 7.73 -7.63
CA LEU A 85 -9.22 8.58 -8.32
C LEU A 85 -8.99 8.60 -9.83
N ASP A 86 -7.74 8.38 -10.26
CA ASP A 86 -7.32 8.44 -11.66
C ASP A 86 -6.08 7.57 -11.87
N GLY A 87 -5.71 7.32 -13.12
CA GLY A 87 -4.58 6.44 -13.43
C GLY A 87 -4.96 4.96 -13.48
N TRP A 88 -6.21 4.66 -13.81
CA TRP A 88 -6.70 3.28 -13.89
C TRP A 88 -5.94 2.43 -14.91
N ASP A 89 -5.55 3.01 -16.04
CA ASP A 89 -4.73 2.33 -17.05
C ASP A 89 -3.36 1.95 -16.49
N THR A 90 -2.77 2.82 -15.69
CA THR A 90 -1.50 2.53 -15.00
C THR A 90 -1.67 1.39 -14.01
N LEU A 91 -2.74 1.39 -13.23
CA LEU A 91 -3.02 0.31 -12.28
C LEU A 91 -3.22 -1.02 -13.01
N ASP A 92 -3.93 -1.02 -14.15
CA ASP A 92 -4.10 -2.20 -14.99
C ASP A 92 -2.76 -2.73 -15.51
N GLN A 93 -1.87 -1.85 -15.95
CA GLN A 93 -0.52 -2.23 -16.38
C GLN A 93 0.31 -2.81 -15.26
N MET A 94 0.21 -2.24 -14.05
CA MET A 94 0.89 -2.75 -12.87
C MET A 94 0.42 -4.15 -12.51
N GLU A 95 -0.87 -4.41 -12.58
CA GLU A 95 -1.43 -5.74 -12.30
C GLU A 95 -0.89 -6.80 -13.26
N ARG A 96 -0.65 -6.45 -14.51
CA ARG A 96 -0.14 -7.35 -15.56
C ARG A 96 1.36 -7.58 -15.54
N LEU A 97 2.10 -6.86 -14.69
CA LEU A 97 3.56 -7.00 -14.62
C LEU A 97 3.96 -8.43 -14.24
N PRO A 98 4.95 -9.01 -14.92
CA PRO A 98 5.45 -10.32 -14.55
C PRO A 98 6.14 -10.28 -13.20
N VAL A 99 5.92 -11.33 -12.41
CA VAL A 99 6.45 -11.47 -11.07
C VAL A 99 7.29 -12.74 -10.95
N GLU A 100 8.18 -12.79 -9.96
CA GLU A 100 8.86 -14.00 -9.57
C GLU A 100 7.81 -14.96 -8.97
N GLY A 101 7.73 -16.19 -9.53
CA GLY A 101 6.75 -17.18 -9.12
C GLY A 101 7.32 -18.24 -8.20
N GLU A 102 6.77 -19.45 -8.34
CA GLU A 102 7.16 -20.63 -7.54
C GLU A 102 8.67 -20.96 -7.63
N ALA A 103 9.36 -20.57 -8.73
CA ALA A 103 10.77 -20.77 -8.92
C ALA A 103 11.66 -19.77 -8.16
N ALA A 104 11.10 -18.80 -7.47
CA ALA A 104 11.86 -17.85 -6.66
C ALA A 104 12.63 -18.60 -5.57
N THR A 105 13.95 -18.36 -5.50
CA THR A 105 14.83 -19.02 -4.53
C THR A 105 14.54 -18.64 -3.08
N LYS A 106 13.86 -17.51 -2.88
CA LYS A 106 13.44 -17.05 -1.56
C LYS A 106 11.93 -16.88 -1.55
N LYS A 107 11.25 -17.44 -0.57
CA LYS A 107 9.79 -17.38 -0.41
C LYS A 107 9.29 -15.91 -0.38
N ARG A 108 10.05 -14.99 0.19
CA ARG A 108 9.73 -13.55 0.24
C ARG A 108 9.71 -12.88 -1.12
N ASN A 109 10.37 -13.45 -2.13
CA ASN A 109 10.43 -12.92 -3.49
C ASN A 109 9.31 -13.43 -4.39
N LYS A 110 8.53 -14.40 -3.92
CA LYS A 110 7.33 -14.85 -4.60
C LYS A 110 6.40 -13.63 -4.74
N PHE A 111 5.87 -13.38 -5.93
CA PHE A 111 5.08 -12.21 -6.27
C PHE A 111 5.84 -10.87 -6.33
N ARG A 112 7.15 -10.88 -6.21
CA ARG A 112 7.94 -9.68 -6.46
C ARG A 112 7.97 -9.40 -7.96
N PRO A 113 7.64 -8.17 -8.43
CA PRO A 113 7.79 -7.85 -9.85
C PRO A 113 9.24 -8.03 -10.29
N ILE A 114 9.45 -8.65 -11.46
CA ILE A 114 10.80 -8.87 -12.03
C ILE A 114 11.47 -7.51 -12.27
N LYS A 115 10.70 -6.53 -12.75
CA LYS A 115 11.10 -5.13 -12.86
C LYS A 115 10.14 -4.29 -12.02
N PRO A 116 10.44 -4.05 -10.73
CA PRO A 116 9.51 -3.35 -9.85
C PRO A 116 9.26 -1.92 -10.32
N PRO A 117 7.99 -1.48 -10.39
CA PRO A 117 7.69 -0.09 -10.62
C PRO A 117 8.09 0.74 -9.40
N LEU A 118 8.54 1.98 -9.65
CA LEU A 118 9.02 2.88 -8.62
C LEU A 118 8.08 4.08 -8.48
N ILE A 119 7.94 4.57 -7.26
CA ILE A 119 7.32 5.88 -7.00
C ILE A 119 8.39 6.94 -7.28
N LYS A 120 8.29 7.63 -8.40
CA LYS A 120 9.28 8.66 -8.79
C LYS A 120 9.08 9.97 -8.06
N GLY A 121 7.84 10.34 -7.80
CA GLY A 121 7.51 11.59 -7.13
C GLY A 121 6.09 11.58 -6.62
N VAL A 122 5.83 12.42 -5.62
CA VAL A 122 4.51 12.62 -5.03
C VAL A 122 4.25 14.11 -4.95
N THR A 123 3.09 14.54 -5.44
CA THR A 123 2.62 15.92 -5.33
C THR A 123 1.38 15.94 -4.45
N ILE A 124 1.41 16.74 -3.39
CA ILE A 124 0.26 16.94 -2.52
C ILE A 124 -0.50 18.16 -3.03
N HIS A 125 -1.68 17.94 -3.64
CA HIS A 125 -2.48 19.02 -4.22
C HIS A 125 -3.17 19.85 -3.16
N ALA A 126 -3.68 19.22 -2.08
CA ALA A 126 -4.33 19.89 -0.98
C ALA A 126 -4.20 19.06 0.30
N ASN A 127 -3.89 19.72 1.39
CA ASN A 127 -3.91 19.11 2.73
C ASN A 127 -4.52 20.12 3.71
N PRO A 128 -5.87 20.26 3.73
CA PRO A 128 -6.54 21.32 4.49
C PRO A 128 -6.25 21.27 5.99
N LEU A 129 -6.03 20.09 6.54
CA LEU A 129 -5.74 19.93 7.97
C LEU A 129 -4.35 20.45 8.33
N ALA A 130 -3.34 20.14 7.53
CA ALA A 130 -1.99 20.68 7.72
C ALA A 130 -1.97 22.18 7.44
N ASP A 131 -2.65 22.63 6.37
CA ASP A 131 -2.72 24.02 5.97
C ASP A 131 -3.46 24.91 6.99
N SER A 132 -4.35 24.35 7.79
CA SER A 132 -5.09 25.06 8.83
C SER A 132 -4.36 25.15 10.17
N ASN A 133 -3.11 24.69 10.25
CA ASN A 133 -2.29 24.66 11.47
C ASN A 133 -2.95 23.89 12.63
N ILE A 134 -3.80 22.91 12.32
CA ILE A 134 -4.37 22.04 13.35
C ILE A 134 -3.27 21.12 13.88
N ILE A 135 -3.07 21.14 15.20
CA ILE A 135 -2.12 20.26 15.87
C ILE A 135 -2.83 18.93 16.13
N TYR A 136 -2.27 17.85 15.61
CA TYR A 136 -2.76 16.50 15.88
C TYR A 136 -2.16 15.99 17.18
N PRO A 137 -2.97 15.38 18.05
CA PRO A 137 -2.46 14.76 19.26
C PRO A 137 -1.58 13.53 18.95
#